data_780300663bb60c8be7f7e5526b06fccd
#
_entry.id   780300663bb60c8be7f7e5526b06fccd
#
_cell.length_a   1.000
_cell.length_b   1.000
_cell.length_c   1.000
_cell.angle_alpha   90.00
_cell.angle_beta   90.00
_cell.angle_gamma   90.00
#
_symmetry.space_group_name_H-M   'P 1'
#
loop_
_entity.id
_entity.type
_entity.pdbx_description
1 polymer ?
#
loop_
_entity_poly.entity_id
_entity_poly.type
_entity_poly.pdbx_seq_one_letter_code
_entity_poly.pdbx_strand_id
1 'polypeptide(L)'
;MNGAIPMGMNCACAADVMAAKRPVLIVFDLDGTLTDSEMLGRMLFKRVFAIMGFGEISDELADSFNGPAADEVCRIMGIGEDRKPLYNQLIEEVEPELVREIGVIYPGTVEMLAALAPHATLAILTNGTHVYCSACIEEYGFGPYITLHSGYVSGVTKAQRIAQWERETGAKRVIVVGDRGTDISNARAANAYAIGVTFGLGSREELAGADVLCDTAQQITEACMRVIAEI
;
A
#
# COMPACT_ATOMS: atom_id res chain seq x y z
N MET A 1 18.11 -21.13 -27.72
CA MET A 1 16.68 -21.02 -28.07
C MET A 1 16.07 -20.07 -27.06
N ASN A 2 15.76 -18.85 -27.49
CA ASN A 2 15.27 -17.77 -26.64
C ASN A 2 13.77 -17.96 -26.41
N GLY A 3 13.39 -18.27 -25.19
CA GLY A 3 11.99 -18.23 -24.74
C GLY A 3 11.60 -16.83 -24.26
N ALA A 4 10.96 -16.07 -25.12
CA ALA A 4 10.34 -14.81 -24.75
C ALA A 4 9.11 -15.09 -23.87
N ILE A 5 9.05 -14.45 -22.71
CA ILE A 5 7.86 -14.39 -21.85
C ILE A 5 6.82 -13.53 -22.57
N PRO A 6 5.57 -13.96 -22.74
CA PRO A 6 4.56 -13.14 -23.37
C PRO A 6 4.17 -11.97 -22.49
N MET A 7 4.47 -10.76 -22.91
CA MET A 7 3.79 -9.55 -22.46
C MET A 7 2.35 -9.58 -23.04
N GLY A 8 1.40 -9.78 -22.19
CA GLY A 8 -0.01 -9.76 -22.55
C GLY A 8 -0.83 -9.21 -21.42
N MET A 9 -1.11 -7.89 -21.46
CA MET A 9 -2.49 -7.40 -21.50
C MET A 9 -2.47 -5.87 -21.64
N ASN A 10 -2.82 -5.43 -22.83
CA ASN A 10 -3.11 -4.05 -23.17
C ASN A 10 -4.26 -3.53 -22.30
N CYS A 11 -3.95 -2.70 -21.33
CA CYS A 11 -4.91 -1.75 -20.81
C CYS A 11 -4.73 -0.44 -21.63
N ALA A 12 -5.59 -0.21 -22.61
CA ALA A 12 -5.60 0.99 -23.45
C ALA A 12 -5.79 2.30 -22.65
N CYS A 13 -6.06 2.18 -21.34
CA CYS A 13 -6.23 3.30 -20.42
C CYS A 13 -4.90 3.84 -19.85
N ALA A 14 -3.86 3.02 -19.78
CA ALA A 14 -2.57 3.44 -19.20
C ALA A 14 -1.78 4.41 -20.10
N ALA A 15 -1.95 4.32 -21.43
CA ALA A 15 -1.23 5.16 -22.37
C ALA A 15 -1.75 6.61 -22.39
N ASP A 16 -3.06 6.82 -22.22
CA ASP A 16 -3.67 8.16 -22.20
C ASP A 16 -3.46 8.88 -20.85
N VAL A 17 -3.35 8.13 -19.75
CA VAL A 17 -3.10 8.70 -18.42
C VAL A 17 -1.65 9.18 -18.26
N MET A 18 -0.70 8.59 -18.97
CA MET A 18 0.71 9.06 -19.01
C MET A 18 0.91 10.30 -19.91
N ALA A 19 -0.08 10.69 -20.72
CA ALA A 19 0.06 11.81 -21.67
C ALA A 19 0.00 13.21 -21.02
N ALA A 20 -0.58 13.36 -19.82
CA ALA A 20 -0.54 14.62 -19.07
C ALA A 20 0.39 14.45 -17.86
N LYS A 21 1.64 14.90 -17.96
CA LYS A 21 2.57 14.96 -16.82
C LYS A 21 1.96 15.82 -15.71
N ARG A 22 1.43 15.16 -14.69
CA ARG A 22 0.91 15.84 -13.50
C ARG A 22 2.08 16.24 -12.61
N PRO A 23 2.10 17.48 -12.09
CA PRO A 23 3.25 17.96 -11.34
C PRO A 23 3.38 17.34 -9.94
N VAL A 24 2.36 16.61 -9.48
CA VAL A 24 2.33 15.99 -8.15
C VAL A 24 2.17 14.47 -8.28
N LEU A 25 2.94 13.75 -7.47
CA LEU A 25 2.78 12.33 -7.19
C LEU A 25 2.25 12.18 -5.77
N ILE A 26 1.12 11.49 -5.59
CA ILE A 26 0.59 11.13 -4.29
C ILE A 26 0.73 9.61 -4.13
N VAL A 27 1.46 9.19 -3.11
CA VAL A 27 1.68 7.78 -2.77
C VAL A 27 0.92 7.46 -1.50
N PHE A 28 -0.06 6.58 -1.62
CA PHE A 28 -0.83 6.06 -0.50
C PHE A 28 -0.24 4.73 -0.01
N ASP A 29 -0.14 4.56 1.30
CA ASP A 29 -0.14 3.22 1.86
C ASP A 29 -1.52 2.60 1.66
N LEU A 30 -1.64 1.27 1.81
CA LEU A 30 -2.88 0.55 1.59
C LEU A 30 -3.55 0.22 2.93
N ASP A 31 -2.86 -0.58 3.74
CA ASP A 31 -3.36 -1.16 4.98
C ASP A 31 -3.41 -0.10 6.09
N GLY A 32 -4.58 0.12 6.69
CA GLY A 32 -4.76 1.19 7.67
C GLY A 32 -4.89 2.59 7.06
N THR A 33 -4.76 2.73 5.74
CA THR A 33 -4.81 4.02 5.04
C THR A 33 -5.97 4.11 4.04
N LEU A 34 -6.06 3.20 3.09
CA LEU A 34 -7.18 3.09 2.15
C LEU A 34 -8.16 2.00 2.57
N THR A 35 -7.65 0.93 3.20
CA THR A 35 -8.41 -0.24 3.62
C THR A 35 -8.33 -0.42 5.14
N ASP A 36 -9.46 -0.80 5.74
CA ASP A 36 -9.50 -1.33 7.11
C ASP A 36 -9.17 -2.82 7.05
N SER A 37 -7.88 -3.12 7.12
CA SER A 37 -7.34 -4.48 6.91
C SER A 37 -7.03 -5.23 8.21
N GLU A 38 -7.40 -4.72 9.39
CA GLU A 38 -7.07 -5.36 10.67
C GLU A 38 -7.59 -6.79 10.73
N MET A 39 -8.89 -6.99 10.47
CA MET A 39 -9.51 -8.31 10.50
C MET A 39 -9.00 -9.21 9.38
N LEU A 40 -8.75 -8.65 8.19
CA LEU A 40 -8.21 -9.38 7.04
C LEU A 40 -6.83 -9.96 7.38
N GLY A 41 -5.92 -9.14 7.89
CA GLY A 41 -4.58 -9.56 8.28
C GLY A 41 -4.61 -10.60 9.40
N ARG A 42 -5.46 -10.42 10.42
CA ARG A 42 -5.66 -11.41 11.49
C ARG A 42 -6.06 -12.78 10.93
N MET A 43 -7.05 -12.81 10.05
CA MET A 43 -7.53 -14.04 9.42
C MET A 43 -6.47 -14.66 8.50
N LEU A 44 -5.74 -13.85 7.74
CA LEU A 44 -4.65 -14.28 6.88
C LEU A 44 -3.58 -15.04 7.65
N PHE A 45 -3.01 -14.43 8.68
CA PHE A 45 -1.91 -15.03 9.42
C PHE A 45 -2.35 -16.26 10.21
N LYS A 46 -3.55 -16.25 10.80
CA LYS A 46 -4.11 -17.44 11.44
C LYS A 46 -4.27 -18.61 10.47
N ARG A 47 -4.81 -18.35 9.28
CA ARG A 47 -5.03 -19.37 8.24
C ARG A 47 -3.71 -19.90 7.69
N VAL A 48 -2.79 -19.03 7.31
CA VAL A 48 -1.49 -19.41 6.75
C VAL A 48 -0.65 -20.18 7.75
N PHE A 49 -0.55 -19.74 9.00
CA PHE A 49 0.26 -20.44 9.99
C PHE A 49 -0.34 -21.76 10.44
N ALA A 50 -1.67 -21.90 10.47
CA ALA A 50 -2.32 -23.19 10.68
C ALA A 50 -1.95 -24.19 9.57
N ILE A 51 -2.02 -23.77 8.29
CA ILE A 51 -1.62 -24.62 7.15
C ILE A 51 -0.13 -24.98 7.24
N MET A 52 0.72 -24.05 7.65
CA MET A 52 2.16 -24.31 7.82
C MET A 52 2.50 -25.18 9.05
N GLY A 53 1.51 -25.57 9.86
CA GLY A 53 1.71 -26.46 11.01
C GLY A 53 2.16 -25.76 12.30
N PHE A 54 2.04 -24.43 12.39
CA PHE A 54 2.30 -23.69 13.64
C PHE A 54 1.13 -23.80 14.65
N GLY A 55 -0.01 -24.38 14.24
CA GLY A 55 -1.21 -24.44 15.05
C GLY A 55 -1.97 -23.11 15.10
N GLU A 56 -2.84 -22.97 16.11
CA GLU A 56 -3.55 -21.70 16.32
C GLU A 56 -2.63 -20.68 17.00
N ILE A 57 -2.53 -19.50 16.40
CA ILE A 57 -1.87 -18.34 17.02
C ILE A 57 -2.91 -17.42 17.65
N SER A 58 -2.51 -16.63 18.65
CA SER A 58 -3.42 -15.65 19.29
C SER A 58 -3.75 -14.49 18.36
N ASP A 59 -4.84 -13.79 18.66
CA ASP A 59 -5.23 -12.59 17.91
C ASP A 59 -4.15 -11.50 17.99
N GLU A 60 -3.60 -11.29 19.19
CA GLU A 60 -2.55 -10.28 19.42
C GLU A 60 -1.29 -10.58 18.60
N LEU A 61 -0.91 -11.88 18.47
CA LEU A 61 0.23 -12.25 17.64
C LEU A 61 -0.08 -12.04 16.16
N ALA A 62 -1.28 -12.43 15.71
CA ALA A 62 -1.70 -12.22 14.32
C ALA A 62 -1.73 -10.73 13.96
N ASP A 63 -2.28 -9.89 14.85
CA ASP A 63 -2.37 -8.43 14.66
C ASP A 63 -0.99 -7.77 14.60
N SER A 64 -0.01 -8.30 15.33
CA SER A 64 1.37 -7.78 15.30
C SER A 64 2.06 -7.94 13.95
N PHE A 65 1.51 -8.75 13.05
CA PHE A 65 2.02 -8.93 11.68
C PHE A 65 1.38 -7.97 10.67
N ASN A 66 0.37 -7.19 11.07
CA ASN A 66 -0.18 -6.13 10.22
C ASN A 66 0.82 -4.97 10.12
N GLY A 67 1.35 -4.75 8.91
CA GLY A 67 2.32 -3.69 8.62
C GLY A 67 3.77 -4.13 8.42
N PRO A 68 4.37 -5.05 9.23
CA PRO A 68 5.69 -5.61 8.93
C PRO A 68 5.76 -6.28 7.56
N ALA A 69 6.94 -6.18 6.92
CA ALA A 69 7.21 -6.88 5.68
C ALA A 69 7.37 -8.40 5.89
N ALA A 70 7.13 -9.19 4.84
CA ALA A 70 7.17 -10.65 4.87
C ALA A 70 8.46 -11.22 5.49
N ASP A 71 9.62 -10.64 5.20
CA ASP A 71 10.89 -11.10 5.77
C ASP A 71 10.94 -10.94 7.30
N GLU A 72 10.34 -9.88 7.84
CA GLU A 72 10.25 -9.66 9.28
C GLU A 72 9.28 -10.65 9.95
N VAL A 73 8.13 -10.91 9.33
CA VAL A 73 7.18 -11.92 9.78
C VAL A 73 7.83 -13.32 9.81
N CYS A 74 8.55 -13.68 8.74
CA CYS A 74 9.30 -14.94 8.68
C CYS A 74 10.33 -15.04 9.81
N ARG A 75 11.06 -13.95 10.09
CA ARG A 75 12.06 -13.90 11.16
C ARG A 75 11.43 -14.10 12.54
N ILE A 76 10.31 -13.45 12.83
CA ILE A 76 9.59 -13.55 14.11
C ILE A 76 9.06 -14.98 14.30
N MET A 77 8.49 -15.58 13.25
CA MET A 77 7.91 -16.91 13.29
C MET A 77 8.95 -18.05 13.16
N GLY A 78 10.23 -17.74 12.98
CA GLY A 78 11.28 -18.74 12.78
C GLY A 78 11.13 -19.54 11.48
N ILE A 79 10.56 -18.93 10.44
CA ILE A 79 10.42 -19.54 9.11
C ILE A 79 11.77 -19.46 8.39
N GLY A 80 12.44 -20.62 8.27
CA GLY A 80 13.71 -20.71 7.55
C GLY A 80 13.59 -20.51 6.05
N GLU A 81 14.74 -20.31 5.38
CA GLU A 81 14.81 -20.10 3.93
C GLU A 81 14.19 -21.22 3.11
N ASP A 82 14.24 -22.45 3.62
CA ASP A 82 13.63 -23.63 3.00
C ASP A 82 12.10 -23.62 3.01
N ARG A 83 11.48 -22.89 3.94
CA ARG A 83 10.02 -22.79 4.10
C ARG A 83 9.44 -21.46 3.62
N LYS A 84 10.26 -20.43 3.39
CA LYS A 84 9.80 -19.13 2.85
C LYS A 84 9.04 -19.25 1.53
N PRO A 85 9.42 -20.10 0.56
CA PRO A 85 8.66 -20.25 -0.67
C PRO A 85 7.22 -20.71 -0.42
N LEU A 86 7.01 -21.64 0.52
CA LEU A 86 5.66 -22.08 0.90
C LEU A 86 4.87 -20.97 1.59
N TYR A 87 5.50 -20.23 2.51
CA TYR A 87 4.88 -19.09 3.16
C TYR A 87 4.39 -18.05 2.12
N ASN A 88 5.26 -17.64 1.21
CA ASN A 88 4.93 -16.66 0.18
C ASN A 88 3.79 -17.16 -0.73
N GLN A 89 3.84 -18.43 -1.15
CA GLN A 89 2.77 -19.03 -1.94
C GLN A 89 1.43 -18.98 -1.21
N LEU A 90 1.39 -19.37 0.06
CA LEU A 90 0.15 -19.37 0.85
C LEU A 90 -0.39 -17.96 1.06
N ILE A 91 0.47 -16.98 1.30
CA ILE A 91 0.06 -15.57 1.39
C ILE A 91 -0.60 -15.13 0.08
N GLU A 92 0.05 -15.35 -1.08
CA GLU A 92 -0.47 -14.95 -2.39
C GLU A 92 -1.78 -15.67 -2.77
N GLU A 93 -2.00 -16.89 -2.27
CA GLU A 93 -3.24 -17.63 -2.49
C GLU A 93 -4.39 -17.13 -1.60
N VAL A 94 -4.12 -16.86 -0.32
CA VAL A 94 -5.14 -16.55 0.69
C VAL A 94 -5.55 -15.07 0.68
N GLU A 95 -4.60 -14.14 0.45
CA GLU A 95 -4.90 -12.70 0.46
C GLU A 95 -6.05 -12.30 -0.48
N PRO A 96 -6.06 -12.68 -1.78
CA PRO A 96 -7.17 -12.29 -2.68
C PRO A 96 -8.51 -12.90 -2.31
N GLU A 97 -8.52 -14.08 -1.68
CA GLU A 97 -9.75 -14.68 -1.18
C GLU A 97 -10.34 -13.83 -0.06
N LEU A 98 -9.51 -13.47 0.92
CA LEU A 98 -9.95 -12.66 2.05
C LEU A 98 -10.35 -11.23 1.65
N VAL A 99 -9.69 -10.63 0.66
CA VAL A 99 -10.10 -9.33 0.10
C VAL A 99 -11.55 -9.38 -0.37
N ARG A 100 -11.94 -10.43 -1.10
CA ARG A 100 -13.32 -10.60 -1.59
C ARG A 100 -14.32 -10.99 -0.51
N GLU A 101 -13.88 -11.77 0.50
CA GLU A 101 -14.77 -12.31 1.54
C GLU A 101 -15.09 -11.29 2.62
N ILE A 102 -14.08 -10.57 3.10
CA ILE A 102 -14.19 -9.75 4.31
C ILE A 102 -13.50 -8.38 4.20
N GLY A 103 -12.97 -8.04 3.03
CA GLY A 103 -12.25 -6.79 2.86
C GLY A 103 -13.17 -5.57 3.00
N VAL A 104 -12.65 -4.52 3.64
CA VAL A 104 -13.36 -3.27 3.92
C VAL A 104 -12.47 -2.08 3.55
N ILE A 105 -13.06 -1.04 2.96
CA ILE A 105 -12.39 0.24 2.72
C ILE A 105 -12.85 1.29 3.74
N TYR A 106 -11.98 2.23 4.06
CA TYR A 106 -12.39 3.36 4.90
C TYR A 106 -13.41 4.26 4.19
N PRO A 107 -14.37 4.85 4.94
CA PRO A 107 -15.38 5.74 4.37
C PRO A 107 -14.75 6.93 3.62
N GLY A 108 -15.24 7.20 2.41
CA GLY A 108 -14.79 8.32 1.59
C GLY A 108 -13.53 8.05 0.76
N THR A 109 -12.95 6.83 0.81
CA THR A 109 -11.73 6.50 0.07
C THR A 109 -11.90 6.65 -1.44
N VAL A 110 -12.96 6.11 -2.02
CA VAL A 110 -13.20 6.19 -3.48
C VAL A 110 -13.42 7.64 -3.91
N GLU A 111 -14.21 8.40 -3.16
CA GLU A 111 -14.47 9.80 -3.40
C GLU A 111 -13.19 10.64 -3.33
N MET A 112 -12.31 10.36 -2.35
CA MET A 112 -11.00 11.00 -2.23
C MET A 112 -10.13 10.72 -3.46
N LEU A 113 -10.00 9.44 -3.86
CA LEU A 113 -9.21 9.06 -5.03
C LEU A 113 -9.76 9.72 -6.30
N ALA A 114 -11.09 9.74 -6.48
CA ALA A 114 -11.74 10.39 -7.62
C ALA A 114 -11.49 11.91 -7.65
N ALA A 115 -11.51 12.56 -6.50
CA ALA A 115 -11.24 14.01 -6.40
C ALA A 115 -9.77 14.37 -6.69
N LEU A 116 -8.82 13.52 -6.29
CA LEU A 116 -7.38 13.79 -6.44
C LEU A 116 -6.84 13.37 -7.82
N ALA A 117 -7.41 12.33 -8.45
CA ALA A 117 -6.94 11.80 -9.71
C ALA A 117 -6.84 12.81 -10.87
N PRO A 118 -7.70 13.83 -11.02
CA PRO A 118 -7.52 14.87 -12.03
C PRO A 118 -6.28 15.76 -11.83
N HIS A 119 -5.79 15.88 -10.61
CA HIS A 119 -4.78 16.86 -10.19
C HIS A 119 -3.39 16.26 -9.95
N ALA A 120 -3.29 14.95 -9.68
CA ALA A 120 -2.05 14.28 -9.34
C ALA A 120 -1.97 12.88 -9.96
N THR A 121 -0.76 12.34 -10.11
CA THR A 121 -0.54 10.91 -10.33
C THR A 121 -0.73 10.20 -9.00
N LEU A 122 -1.66 9.25 -8.94
CA LEU A 122 -1.93 8.49 -7.72
C LEU A 122 -1.24 7.14 -7.77
N ALA A 123 -0.61 6.77 -6.68
CA ALA A 123 0.11 5.51 -6.52
C ALA A 123 -0.26 4.81 -5.20
N ILE A 124 -0.22 3.48 -5.19
CA ILE A 124 -0.33 2.65 -3.97
C ILE A 124 0.99 1.94 -3.73
N LEU A 125 1.49 1.98 -2.49
CA LEU A 125 2.73 1.33 -2.09
C LEU A 125 2.56 0.65 -0.73
N THR A 126 2.41 -0.68 -0.73
CA THR A 126 2.17 -1.48 0.48
C THR A 126 3.30 -2.47 0.78
N ASN A 127 3.37 -2.95 2.01
CA ASN A 127 4.18 -4.08 2.43
C ASN A 127 3.49 -5.45 2.18
N GLY A 128 2.20 -5.44 1.81
CA GLY A 128 1.50 -6.64 1.31
C GLY A 128 2.06 -7.11 -0.03
N THR A 129 1.62 -8.27 -0.52
CA THR A 129 2.09 -8.78 -1.81
C THR A 129 1.61 -7.93 -2.98
N HIS A 130 2.24 -8.08 -4.14
CA HIS A 130 1.76 -7.44 -5.36
C HIS A 130 0.38 -7.98 -5.77
N VAL A 131 0.16 -9.27 -5.54
CA VAL A 131 -1.12 -9.95 -5.80
C VAL A 131 -2.24 -9.35 -4.92
N TYR A 132 -1.96 -9.17 -3.62
CA TYR A 132 -2.88 -8.50 -2.70
C TYR A 132 -3.23 -7.07 -3.13
N CYS A 133 -2.20 -6.27 -3.42
CA CYS A 133 -2.40 -4.88 -3.87
C CYS A 133 -3.28 -4.82 -5.12
N SER A 134 -3.03 -5.72 -6.10
CA SER A 134 -3.82 -5.81 -7.32
C SER A 134 -5.27 -6.25 -7.05
N ALA A 135 -5.47 -7.21 -6.15
CA ALA A 135 -6.80 -7.67 -5.76
C ALA A 135 -7.61 -6.55 -5.08
N CYS A 136 -6.99 -5.76 -4.19
CA CYS A 136 -7.64 -4.59 -3.58
C CYS A 136 -8.02 -3.52 -4.62
N ILE A 137 -7.13 -3.25 -5.59
CA ILE A 137 -7.39 -2.27 -6.65
C ILE A 137 -8.60 -2.70 -7.48
N GLU A 138 -8.70 -3.99 -7.81
CA GLU A 138 -9.81 -4.54 -8.60
C GLU A 138 -11.11 -4.57 -7.79
N GLU A 139 -11.10 -5.17 -6.60
CA GLU A 139 -12.28 -5.41 -5.79
C GLU A 139 -12.93 -4.10 -5.30
N TYR A 140 -12.10 -3.12 -4.91
CA TYR A 140 -12.61 -1.86 -4.35
C TYR A 140 -12.82 -0.75 -5.39
N GLY A 141 -12.61 -1.05 -6.67
CA GLY A 141 -12.85 -0.10 -7.75
C GLY A 141 -11.84 1.05 -7.80
N PHE A 142 -10.60 0.85 -7.32
CA PHE A 142 -9.56 1.89 -7.37
C PHE A 142 -8.92 2.03 -8.76
N GLY A 143 -9.08 1.02 -9.63
CA GLY A 143 -8.44 0.96 -10.95
C GLY A 143 -8.54 2.21 -11.81
N PRO A 144 -9.69 2.92 -11.88
CA PRO A 144 -9.81 4.16 -12.66
C PRO A 144 -8.94 5.31 -12.17
N TYR A 145 -8.45 5.27 -10.92
CA TYR A 145 -7.75 6.38 -10.27
C TYR A 145 -6.26 6.12 -10.08
N ILE A 146 -5.86 4.85 -9.87
CA ILE A 146 -4.49 4.47 -9.54
C ILE A 146 -3.67 4.25 -10.81
N THR A 147 -2.59 5.01 -10.95
CA THR A 147 -1.68 4.93 -12.09
C THR A 147 -0.52 3.96 -11.85
N LEU A 148 -0.01 3.93 -10.62
CA LEU A 148 1.15 3.13 -10.22
C LEU A 148 0.81 2.34 -8.96
N HIS A 149 1.30 1.11 -8.88
CA HIS A 149 1.19 0.34 -7.63
C HIS A 149 2.34 -0.65 -7.47
N SER A 150 2.69 -0.94 -6.24
CA SER A 150 3.67 -1.97 -5.90
C SER A 150 3.36 -2.55 -4.53
N GLY A 151 3.39 -3.87 -4.46
CA GLY A 151 3.55 -4.60 -3.21
C GLY A 151 5.02 -4.63 -2.77
N TYR A 152 5.27 -5.39 -1.70
CA TYR A 152 6.61 -5.62 -1.17
C TYR A 152 7.55 -6.22 -2.22
N VAL A 153 8.77 -5.68 -2.24
CA VAL A 153 9.88 -6.20 -3.05
C VAL A 153 11.11 -6.32 -2.16
N SER A 154 11.62 -7.54 -1.98
CA SER A 154 12.80 -7.78 -1.13
C SER A 154 13.99 -6.94 -1.57
N GLY A 155 14.66 -6.29 -0.61
CA GLY A 155 15.82 -5.43 -0.87
C GLY A 155 15.50 -4.03 -1.41
N VAL A 156 14.21 -3.69 -1.61
CA VAL A 156 13.78 -2.35 -2.05
C VAL A 156 12.95 -1.69 -0.96
N THR A 157 13.40 -0.56 -0.43
CA THR A 157 12.62 0.20 0.55
C THR A 157 11.49 1.00 -0.12
N LYS A 158 10.43 1.32 0.67
CA LYS A 158 9.38 2.24 0.19
C LYS A 158 9.97 3.57 -0.29
N ALA A 159 10.93 4.15 0.45
CA ALA A 159 11.60 5.40 0.06
C ALA A 159 12.30 5.30 -1.31
N GLN A 160 12.99 4.19 -1.58
CA GLN A 160 13.62 3.95 -2.90
C GLN A 160 12.59 3.85 -4.02
N ARG A 161 11.46 3.17 -3.76
CA ARG A 161 10.36 3.05 -4.74
C ARG A 161 9.71 4.41 -5.00
N ILE A 162 9.47 5.22 -3.98
CA ILE A 162 8.94 6.58 -4.10
C ILE A 162 9.88 7.43 -4.96
N ALA A 163 11.18 7.44 -4.66
CA ALA A 163 12.17 8.19 -5.43
C ALA A 163 12.31 7.70 -6.89
N GLN A 164 12.09 6.42 -7.15
CA GLN A 164 12.01 5.88 -8.50
C GLN A 164 10.80 6.45 -9.24
N TRP A 165 9.61 6.39 -8.65
CA TRP A 165 8.38 6.90 -9.26
C TRP A 165 8.38 8.42 -9.46
N GLU A 166 8.99 9.18 -8.54
CA GLU A 166 9.21 10.61 -8.73
C GLU A 166 9.97 10.91 -10.02
N ARG A 167 11.09 10.18 -10.26
CA ARG A 167 11.88 10.33 -11.51
C ARG A 167 11.11 9.90 -12.73
N GLU A 168 10.39 8.77 -12.68
CA GLU A 168 9.62 8.23 -13.81
C GLU A 168 8.47 9.13 -14.22
N THR A 169 7.74 9.69 -13.24
CA THR A 169 6.63 10.62 -13.49
C THR A 169 7.09 12.04 -13.80
N GLY A 170 8.28 12.42 -13.37
CA GLY A 170 8.78 13.79 -13.43
C GLY A 170 8.02 14.72 -12.49
N ALA A 171 7.44 14.19 -11.42
CA ALA A 171 6.73 14.98 -10.42
C ALA A 171 7.66 15.99 -9.75
N LYS A 172 7.15 17.22 -9.55
CA LYS A 172 7.87 18.30 -8.86
C LYS A 172 7.65 18.25 -7.35
N ARG A 173 6.60 17.60 -6.92
CA ARG A 173 6.23 17.42 -5.51
C ARG A 173 5.71 16.01 -5.28
N VAL A 174 6.17 15.42 -4.20
CA VAL A 174 5.68 14.10 -3.73
C VAL A 174 4.94 14.29 -2.42
N ILE A 175 3.80 13.64 -2.29
CA ILE A 175 3.01 13.52 -1.06
C ILE A 175 2.95 12.04 -0.71
N VAL A 176 3.21 11.69 0.54
CA VAL A 176 3.02 10.33 1.06
C VAL A 176 1.93 10.37 2.11
N VAL A 177 0.98 9.47 2.00
CA VAL A 177 -0.16 9.32 2.92
C VAL A 177 -0.07 7.95 3.55
N GLY A 178 -0.02 7.88 4.87
CA GLY A 178 0.08 6.62 5.60
C GLY A 178 -0.30 6.74 7.07
N ASP A 179 -0.53 5.61 7.71
CA ASP A 179 -1.00 5.53 9.10
C ASP A 179 0.09 5.09 10.09
N ARG A 180 1.29 4.73 9.59
CA ARG A 180 2.38 4.24 10.44
C ARG A 180 3.56 5.22 10.47
N GLY A 181 4.32 5.20 11.56
CA GLY A 181 5.59 5.92 11.67
C GLY A 181 6.60 5.56 10.57
N THR A 182 6.51 4.35 10.02
CA THR A 182 7.31 3.92 8.87
C THR A 182 6.96 4.66 7.60
N ASP A 183 5.71 5.04 7.37
CA ASP A 183 5.31 5.83 6.19
C ASP A 183 5.85 7.25 6.31
N ILE A 184 5.77 7.83 7.51
CA ILE A 184 6.33 9.15 7.79
C ILE A 184 7.85 9.15 7.59
N SER A 185 8.56 8.14 8.09
CA SER A 185 10.02 8.04 7.92
C SER A 185 10.40 7.80 6.46
N ASN A 186 9.65 7.00 5.69
CA ASN A 186 9.86 6.83 4.25
C ASN A 186 9.59 8.12 3.46
N ALA A 187 8.54 8.88 3.84
CA ALA A 187 8.27 10.20 3.27
C ALA A 187 9.45 11.16 3.48
N ARG A 188 9.97 11.22 4.71
CA ARG A 188 11.15 12.06 5.04
C ARG A 188 12.38 11.63 4.26
N ALA A 189 12.66 10.32 4.16
CA ALA A 189 13.78 9.80 3.39
C ALA A 189 13.66 10.08 1.87
N ALA A 190 12.45 10.20 1.36
CA ALA A 190 12.16 10.60 -0.02
C ALA A 190 11.98 12.12 -0.22
N ASN A 191 12.20 12.95 0.81
CA ASN A 191 11.96 14.40 0.79
C ASN A 191 10.52 14.78 0.36
N ALA A 192 9.54 13.93 0.74
CA ALA A 192 8.14 14.11 0.42
C ALA A 192 7.38 14.81 1.55
N TYR A 193 6.24 15.42 1.21
CA TYR A 193 5.27 15.93 2.19
C TYR A 193 4.53 14.74 2.80
N ALA A 194 4.52 14.65 4.13
CA ALA A 194 3.99 13.53 4.87
C ALA A 194 2.62 13.85 5.48
N ILE A 195 1.61 13.08 5.10
CA ILE A 195 0.27 13.12 5.69
C ILE A 195 0.09 11.86 6.54
N GLY A 196 -0.08 12.04 7.85
CA GLY A 196 -0.41 10.95 8.76
C GLY A 196 -1.92 10.80 8.91
N VAL A 197 -2.46 9.58 8.77
CA VAL A 197 -3.86 9.29 9.02
C VAL A 197 -4.04 8.65 10.39
N THR A 198 -5.02 9.11 11.16
CA THR A 198 -5.18 8.76 12.58
C THR A 198 -6.26 7.70 12.81
N PHE A 199 -6.94 7.26 11.76
CA PHE A 199 -7.98 6.24 11.81
C PHE A 199 -7.47 4.83 11.45
N GLY A 200 -6.19 4.71 11.12
CA GLY A 200 -5.55 3.46 10.73
C GLY A 200 -5.07 2.61 11.92
N LEU A 201 -4.14 1.72 11.64
CA LEU A 201 -3.59 0.75 12.59
C LEU A 201 -2.51 1.35 13.52
N GLY A 202 -1.89 2.45 13.09
CA GLY A 202 -0.82 3.11 13.83
C GLY A 202 -1.32 4.03 14.94
N SER A 203 -0.46 4.28 15.93
CA SER A 203 -0.77 5.23 16.98
C SER A 203 -0.52 6.68 16.56
N ARG A 204 -1.23 7.61 17.17
CA ARG A 204 -1.03 9.05 16.92
C ARG A 204 0.39 9.52 17.24
N GLU A 205 1.03 8.88 18.22
CA GLU A 205 2.41 9.15 18.64
C GLU A 205 3.42 8.78 17.55
N GLU A 206 3.18 7.68 16.82
CA GLU A 206 4.03 7.27 15.69
C GLU A 206 4.03 8.32 14.56
N LEU A 207 2.95 9.07 14.43
CA LEU A 207 2.74 10.05 13.37
C LEU A 207 3.28 11.45 13.69
N ALA A 208 3.94 11.65 14.84
CA ALA A 208 4.42 12.97 15.30
C ALA A 208 5.36 13.69 14.30
N GLY A 209 5.98 12.95 13.39
CA GLY A 209 6.83 13.51 12.33
C GLY A 209 6.10 13.90 11.05
N ALA A 210 4.77 13.74 10.94
CA ALA A 210 3.98 14.15 9.77
C ALA A 210 3.90 15.68 9.66
N ASP A 211 3.73 16.20 8.44
CA ASP A 211 3.47 17.62 8.21
C ASP A 211 2.03 18.01 8.60
N VAL A 212 1.10 17.06 8.45
CA VAL A 212 -0.28 17.20 8.87
C VAL A 212 -0.87 15.85 9.27
N LEU A 213 -1.77 15.86 10.25
CA LEU A 213 -2.56 14.70 10.64
C LEU A 213 -4.00 14.88 10.12
N CYS A 214 -4.57 13.79 9.60
CA CYS A 214 -5.92 13.75 9.05
C CYS A 214 -6.72 12.63 9.72
N ASP A 215 -7.92 12.95 10.16
CA ASP A 215 -8.84 12.03 10.83
C ASP A 215 -9.91 11.47 9.85
N THR A 216 -9.94 11.95 8.60
CA THR A 216 -10.90 11.51 7.57
C THR A 216 -10.30 11.61 6.16
N ALA A 217 -10.86 10.84 5.20
CA ALA A 217 -10.51 10.94 3.79
C ALA A 217 -10.75 12.34 3.20
N GLN A 218 -11.76 13.07 3.68
CA GLN A 218 -11.99 14.43 3.28
C GLN A 218 -10.84 15.36 3.69
N GLN A 219 -10.34 15.24 4.91
CA GLN A 219 -9.19 16.03 5.38
C GLN A 219 -7.92 15.72 4.58
N ILE A 220 -7.72 14.44 4.18
CA ILE A 220 -6.61 14.06 3.28
C ILE A 220 -6.76 14.78 1.95
N THR A 221 -7.95 14.78 1.36
CA THR A 221 -8.24 15.49 0.10
C THR A 221 -7.89 16.98 0.23
N GLU A 222 -8.36 17.64 1.28
CA GLU A 222 -8.11 19.06 1.53
C GLU A 222 -6.61 19.37 1.73
N ALA A 223 -5.89 18.50 2.45
CA ALA A 223 -4.45 18.63 2.66
C ALA A 223 -3.67 18.48 1.35
N CYS A 224 -3.98 17.44 0.56
CA CYS A 224 -3.38 17.25 -0.76
C CYS A 224 -3.64 18.43 -1.70
N MET A 225 -4.88 18.91 -1.77
CA MET A 225 -5.24 20.05 -2.63
C MET A 225 -4.53 21.35 -2.24
N ARG A 226 -4.28 21.58 -0.94
CA ARG A 226 -3.43 22.71 -0.49
C ARG A 226 -2.01 22.61 -1.04
N VAL A 227 -1.37 21.45 -0.92
CA VAL A 227 -0.01 21.23 -1.44
C VAL A 227 0.04 21.35 -2.97
N ILE A 228 -0.98 20.86 -3.67
CA ILE A 228 -1.11 20.99 -5.14
C ILE A 228 -1.21 22.46 -5.57
N ALA A 229 -1.93 23.28 -4.82
CA ALA A 229 -2.14 24.71 -5.13
C ALA A 229 -0.88 25.57 -4.93
N GLU A 230 0.16 25.06 -4.26
CA GLU A 230 1.44 25.75 -4.05
C GLU A 230 2.44 25.60 -5.21
N ILE A 231 2.10 24.83 -6.26
CA ILE A 231 2.96 24.52 -7.42
C ILE A 231 2.55 25.33 -8.65
#